data_8f0b6d66bd19342b750855e417c530f8
#
_entry.id   8f0b6d66bd19342b750855e417c530f8
#
_cell.length_a   1.000
_cell.length_b   1.000
_cell.length_c   1.000
_cell.angle_alpha   90.00
_cell.angle_beta   90.00
_cell.angle_gamma   90.00
#
_symmetry.space_group_name_H-M   'P 1'
#
loop_
_entity.id
_entity.type
_entity.pdbx_description
1 polymer ?
#
loop_
_entity_poly.entity_id
_entity_poly.type
_entity_poly.pdbx_seq_one_letter_code
_entity_poly.pdbx_strand_id
1 'polypeptide(L)'
;MNPMNQAPKTFSRRTALTAAGALGMAGILSACGLSGDKVFSGEHEGIIVGSAAFAESQILAEIYVGALARAGFNARTQLSIGAREAYLGALASGAVDVIPDYSGNLLLYLDPKATANT
;
A
#
# COMPACT_ATOMS: atom_id res chain seq x y z
N MET A 1 0.54 56.08 32.74
CA MET A 1 -0.19 54.85 32.44
C MET A 1 -0.37 54.78 30.95
N ASN A 2 0.44 54.04 30.27
CA ASN A 2 0.08 53.47 28.98
C ASN A 2 1.17 52.47 28.54
N PRO A 3 0.95 51.18 28.59
CA PRO A 3 1.85 50.18 28.06
C PRO A 3 1.33 49.75 26.70
N MET A 4 1.82 50.29 25.62
CA MET A 4 1.68 49.69 24.30
C MET A 4 2.65 50.34 23.34
N ASN A 5 3.77 49.73 23.16
CA ASN A 5 4.44 49.68 21.87
C ASN A 5 5.59 48.65 21.91
N GLN A 6 5.26 47.39 21.74
CA GLN A 6 6.25 46.39 21.33
C GLN A 6 6.12 46.17 19.83
N ALA A 7 7.01 46.81 19.08
CA ALA A 7 7.18 46.56 17.68
C ALA A 7 7.60 45.08 17.42
N PRO A 8 7.09 44.43 16.40
CA PRO A 8 7.48 43.04 16.08
C PRO A 8 8.95 43.02 15.66
N LYS A 9 9.74 42.17 16.31
CA LYS A 9 11.13 41.90 15.92
C LYS A 9 11.13 41.25 14.54
N THR A 10 11.53 42.00 13.54
CA THR A 10 11.78 41.50 12.21
C THR A 10 12.93 40.50 12.24
N PHE A 11 12.65 39.26 12.02
CA PHE A 11 13.64 38.19 11.91
C PHE A 11 14.39 38.37 10.58
N SER A 12 15.62 38.87 10.65
CA SER A 12 16.47 39.09 9.48
C SER A 12 16.90 37.74 8.90
N ARG A 13 16.53 37.50 7.62
CA ARG A 13 16.90 36.30 6.85
C ARG A 13 18.41 36.10 6.64
N ARG A 14 19.22 37.00 7.12
CA ARG A 14 20.70 36.95 6.95
C ARG A 14 21.44 36.25 8.09
N THR A 15 20.79 35.97 9.22
CA THR A 15 21.42 35.32 10.38
C THR A 15 21.24 33.79 10.38
N ALA A 16 20.44 33.22 9.46
CA ALA A 16 20.18 31.79 9.38
C ALA A 16 21.20 31.01 8.50
N LEU A 17 22.14 31.67 7.86
CA LEU A 17 23.04 31.06 6.88
C LEU A 17 24.47 30.78 7.37
N THR A 18 24.81 31.15 8.62
CA THR A 18 26.18 30.96 9.14
C THR A 18 26.31 29.88 10.22
N ALA A 19 25.24 29.19 10.59
CA ALA A 19 25.28 28.10 11.58
C ALA A 19 25.22 26.68 10.98
N ALA A 20 25.26 26.52 9.65
CA ALA A 20 25.12 25.24 8.97
C ALA A 20 26.44 24.72 8.38
N GLY A 21 27.57 25.11 8.93
CA GLY A 21 28.85 24.86 8.26
C GLY A 21 29.83 23.93 9.00
N ALA A 22 29.43 23.00 9.87
CA ALA A 22 30.45 22.12 10.47
C ALA A 22 30.00 20.73 10.94
N LEU A 23 28.74 20.34 10.85
CA LEU A 23 28.26 19.01 11.37
C LEU A 23 27.33 18.24 10.43
N GLY A 24 27.29 18.55 9.15
CA GLY A 24 26.29 18.05 8.21
C GLY A 24 26.72 16.94 7.24
N MET A 25 27.92 16.37 7.34
CA MET A 25 28.38 15.38 6.34
C MET A 25 28.24 13.91 6.75
N ALA A 26 27.84 13.59 7.96
CA ALA A 26 27.71 12.20 8.42
C ALA A 26 26.26 11.69 8.48
N GLY A 27 25.25 12.54 8.23
CA GLY A 27 23.85 12.20 8.43
C GLY A 27 23.02 11.93 7.17
N ILE A 28 23.55 12.20 5.97
CA ILE A 28 22.74 12.15 4.73
C ILE A 28 22.75 10.76 4.07
N LEU A 29 23.65 9.84 4.47
CA LEU A 29 23.65 8.47 3.96
C LEU A 29 22.68 7.53 4.70
N SER A 30 22.08 7.95 5.80
CA SER A 30 21.08 7.13 6.51
C SER A 30 19.64 7.37 6.06
N ALA A 31 19.36 8.34 5.20
CA ALA A 31 18.03 8.60 4.69
C ALA A 31 17.67 7.80 3.43
N CYS A 32 18.63 7.13 2.82
CA CYS A 32 18.39 6.08 1.84
C CYS A 32 18.59 4.73 2.50
N GLY A 33 17.75 4.40 3.44
CA GLY A 33 17.50 3.04 3.86
C GLY A 33 16.85 2.30 2.69
N LEU A 34 17.64 1.95 1.68
CA LEU A 34 17.32 0.93 0.70
C LEU A 34 17.42 -0.43 1.39
N SER A 35 16.57 -0.66 2.38
CA SER A 35 16.12 -1.99 2.72
C SER A 35 15.15 -2.35 1.61
N GLY A 36 15.65 -3.06 0.60
CA GLY A 36 14.91 -3.45 -0.60
C GLY A 36 13.67 -4.32 -0.34
N ASP A 37 13.39 -4.65 0.92
CA ASP A 37 12.26 -5.48 1.33
C ASP A 37 10.98 -4.69 1.67
N LYS A 38 11.05 -3.35 1.80
CA LYS A 38 9.90 -2.55 2.21
C LYS A 38 9.27 -1.71 1.09
N VAL A 39 9.88 -1.66 -0.07
CA VAL A 39 9.35 -0.85 -1.20
C VAL A 39 8.21 -1.55 -1.94
N PHE A 40 8.05 -2.86 -1.74
CA PHE A 40 7.03 -3.68 -2.42
C PHE A 40 6.09 -4.44 -1.48
N SER A 41 6.32 -4.43 -0.18
CA SER A 41 5.33 -4.92 0.77
C SER A 41 4.35 -3.78 1.06
N GLY A 42 3.16 -3.89 0.54
CA GLY A 42 2.03 -3.10 1.01
C GLY A 42 1.78 -3.46 2.48
N GLU A 43 2.53 -2.88 3.40
CA GLU A 43 2.31 -3.07 4.83
C GLU A 43 0.97 -2.43 5.20
N HIS A 44 -0.08 -3.19 5.07
CA HIS A 44 -1.39 -2.89 5.64
C HIS A 44 -1.64 -3.82 6.82
N GLU A 45 -2.33 -3.31 7.80
CA GLU A 45 -2.71 -4.07 8.97
C GLU A 45 -3.84 -5.04 8.62
N GLY A 46 -3.57 -6.36 8.72
CA GLY A 46 -4.54 -7.42 8.42
C GLY A 46 -4.47 -7.96 6.99
N ILE A 47 -5.39 -8.87 6.67
CA ILE A 47 -5.49 -9.55 5.38
C ILE A 47 -6.50 -8.82 4.49
N ILE A 48 -6.10 -8.44 3.29
CA ILE A 48 -6.99 -7.82 2.30
C ILE A 48 -7.38 -8.87 1.26
N VAL A 49 -8.68 -9.15 1.16
CA VAL A 49 -9.25 -10.04 0.15
C VAL A 49 -9.82 -9.19 -0.98
N GLY A 50 -9.22 -9.29 -2.15
CA GLY A 50 -9.66 -8.58 -3.35
C GLY A 50 -10.76 -9.29 -4.10
N SER A 51 -11.46 -8.58 -5.00
CA SER A 51 -12.38 -9.18 -5.98
C SER A 51 -12.25 -8.57 -7.37
N ALA A 52 -12.61 -9.36 -8.37
CA ALA A 52 -12.92 -8.85 -9.70
C ALA A 52 -14.20 -7.98 -9.70
N ALA A 53 -14.50 -7.31 -10.83
CA ALA A 53 -15.60 -6.35 -10.93
C ALA A 53 -16.99 -6.98 -11.16
N PHE A 54 -17.16 -8.29 -10.93
CA PHE A 54 -18.46 -8.96 -11.09
C PHE A 54 -18.97 -9.54 -9.74
N ALA A 55 -20.28 -9.63 -9.60
CA ALA A 55 -20.96 -9.89 -8.33
C ALA A 55 -20.53 -11.19 -7.65
N GLU A 56 -20.33 -12.25 -8.39
CA GLU A 56 -19.92 -13.55 -7.82
C GLU A 56 -18.55 -13.46 -7.14
N SER A 57 -17.57 -12.80 -7.77
CA SER A 57 -16.24 -12.61 -7.19
C SER A 57 -16.30 -11.77 -5.91
N GLN A 58 -17.19 -10.78 -5.86
CA GLN A 58 -17.40 -9.95 -4.67
C GLN A 58 -17.99 -10.77 -3.53
N ILE A 59 -18.98 -11.60 -3.80
CA ILE A 59 -19.59 -12.50 -2.81
C ILE A 59 -18.54 -13.49 -2.27
N LEU A 60 -17.72 -14.06 -3.12
CA LEU A 60 -16.64 -14.96 -2.70
C LEU A 60 -15.63 -14.23 -1.80
N ALA A 61 -15.24 -12.99 -2.13
CA ALA A 61 -14.34 -12.22 -1.28
C ALA A 61 -14.92 -11.97 0.13
N GLU A 62 -16.22 -11.65 0.22
CA GLU A 62 -16.92 -11.49 1.51
C GLU A 62 -16.94 -12.80 2.32
N ILE A 63 -17.18 -13.94 1.65
CA ILE A 63 -17.14 -15.27 2.30
C ILE A 63 -15.75 -15.55 2.86
N TYR A 64 -14.68 -15.25 2.11
CA TYR A 64 -13.31 -15.43 2.57
C TYR A 64 -13.00 -14.57 3.78
N VAL A 65 -13.40 -13.28 3.76
CA VAL A 65 -13.24 -12.38 4.92
C VAL A 65 -13.98 -12.91 6.13
N GLY A 66 -15.23 -13.38 5.95
CA GLY A 66 -16.00 -13.99 7.02
C GLY A 66 -15.33 -15.23 7.63
N ALA A 67 -14.76 -16.08 6.79
CA ALA A 67 -14.02 -17.27 7.24
C ALA A 67 -12.73 -16.89 8.00
N LEU A 68 -11.96 -15.94 7.48
CA LEU A 68 -10.74 -15.44 8.12
C LEU A 68 -11.04 -14.79 9.48
N ALA A 69 -12.08 -13.96 9.56
CA ALA A 69 -12.50 -13.34 10.81
C ALA A 69 -12.91 -14.37 11.86
N ARG A 70 -13.63 -15.43 11.47
CA ARG A 70 -13.97 -16.54 12.37
C ARG A 70 -12.76 -17.32 12.85
N ALA A 71 -11.70 -17.35 12.06
CA ALA A 71 -10.40 -17.95 12.44
C ALA A 71 -9.52 -17.01 13.28
N GLY A 72 -9.98 -15.79 13.60
CA GLY A 72 -9.29 -14.84 14.47
C GLY A 72 -8.36 -13.87 13.72
N PHE A 73 -8.39 -13.85 12.39
CA PHE A 73 -7.60 -12.90 11.60
C PHE A 73 -8.35 -11.59 11.43
N ASN A 74 -7.62 -10.48 11.46
CA ASN A 74 -8.13 -9.20 10.98
C ASN A 74 -8.15 -9.25 9.45
N ALA A 75 -9.33 -9.20 8.84
CA ALA A 75 -9.50 -9.27 7.41
C ALA A 75 -10.55 -8.28 6.91
N ARG A 76 -10.34 -7.76 5.70
CA ARG A 76 -11.29 -6.84 5.03
C ARG A 76 -11.31 -7.09 3.53
N THR A 77 -12.37 -6.64 2.87
CA THR A 77 -12.47 -6.72 1.42
C THR A 77 -11.92 -5.48 0.72
N GLN A 78 -11.44 -5.67 -0.50
CA GLN A 78 -11.25 -4.65 -1.52
C GLN A 78 -11.96 -5.10 -2.79
N LEU A 79 -13.19 -4.67 -2.94
CA LEU A 79 -14.08 -5.15 -4.00
C LEU A 79 -13.89 -4.39 -5.32
N SER A 80 -14.32 -5.02 -6.41
CA SER A 80 -14.41 -4.40 -7.75
C SER A 80 -13.08 -3.81 -8.26
N ILE A 81 -11.98 -4.51 -8.09
CA ILE A 81 -10.66 -4.02 -8.54
C ILE A 81 -10.61 -3.90 -10.07
N GLY A 82 -11.32 -4.75 -10.80
CA GLY A 82 -11.39 -4.69 -12.25
C GLY A 82 -11.28 -6.05 -12.93
N ALA A 83 -10.74 -6.07 -14.15
CA ALA A 83 -10.45 -7.28 -14.92
C ALA A 83 -9.21 -8.01 -14.34
N ARG A 84 -8.92 -9.21 -14.88
CA ARG A 84 -7.88 -10.10 -14.34
C ARG A 84 -6.52 -9.42 -14.24
N GLU A 85 -6.13 -8.65 -15.23
CA GLU A 85 -4.87 -7.91 -15.24
C GLU A 85 -4.77 -6.95 -14.05
N ALA A 86 -5.85 -6.26 -13.73
CA ALA A 86 -5.88 -5.29 -12.63
C ALA A 86 -5.77 -5.96 -11.27
N TYR A 87 -6.56 -7.00 -11.00
CA TYR A 87 -6.52 -7.66 -9.70
C TYR A 87 -5.28 -8.54 -9.50
N LEU A 88 -4.72 -9.14 -10.55
CA LEU A 88 -3.43 -9.83 -10.46
C LEU A 88 -2.28 -8.85 -10.26
N GLY A 89 -2.36 -7.65 -10.86
CA GLY A 89 -1.43 -6.56 -10.57
C GLY A 89 -1.50 -6.10 -9.11
N ALA A 90 -2.70 -5.98 -8.56
CA ALA A 90 -2.89 -5.66 -7.14
C ALA A 90 -2.33 -6.75 -6.21
N LEU A 91 -2.50 -8.02 -6.55
CA LEU A 91 -1.91 -9.13 -5.81
C LEU A 91 -0.39 -9.13 -5.90
N ALA A 92 0.17 -8.94 -7.08
CA ALA A 92 1.63 -8.92 -7.29
C ALA A 92 2.31 -7.74 -6.58
N SER A 93 1.63 -6.61 -6.43
CA SER A 93 2.13 -5.44 -5.72
C SER A 93 1.92 -5.49 -4.20
N GLY A 94 1.21 -6.48 -3.69
CA GLY A 94 0.84 -6.56 -2.27
C GLY A 94 -0.26 -5.58 -1.85
N ALA A 95 -0.99 -4.98 -2.78
CA ALA A 95 -2.15 -4.16 -2.48
C ALA A 95 -3.35 -4.99 -1.99
N VAL A 96 -3.39 -6.26 -2.33
CA VAL A 96 -4.27 -7.29 -1.78
C VAL A 96 -3.48 -8.56 -1.53
N ASP A 97 -3.93 -9.39 -0.60
CA ASP A 97 -3.23 -10.62 -0.18
C ASP A 97 -3.86 -11.88 -0.77
N VAL A 98 -5.16 -11.85 -1.02
CA VAL A 98 -5.95 -13.00 -1.49
C VAL A 98 -6.95 -12.54 -2.55
N ILE A 99 -7.09 -13.31 -3.61
CA ILE A 99 -8.15 -13.11 -4.62
C ILE A 99 -8.72 -14.46 -5.01
N PRO A 100 -10.04 -14.68 -4.88
CA PRO A 100 -10.71 -15.83 -5.46
C PRO A 100 -10.70 -15.77 -6.99
N ASP A 101 -10.24 -16.82 -7.64
CA ASP A 101 -10.28 -16.92 -9.11
C ASP A 101 -10.59 -18.37 -9.53
N TYR A 102 -11.05 -18.52 -10.77
CA TYR A 102 -11.32 -19.82 -11.38
C TYR A 102 -10.03 -20.41 -11.92
N SER A 103 -9.67 -21.59 -11.43
CA SER A 103 -8.40 -22.26 -11.77
C SER A 103 -8.19 -22.44 -13.28
N GLY A 104 -9.25 -22.86 -14.01
CA GLY A 104 -9.17 -23.04 -15.46
C GLY A 104 -8.94 -21.74 -16.22
N ASN A 105 -9.66 -20.67 -15.83
CA ASN A 105 -9.51 -19.36 -16.47
C ASN A 105 -8.17 -18.71 -16.13
N LEU A 106 -7.70 -18.88 -14.90
CA LEU A 106 -6.39 -18.40 -14.49
C LEU A 106 -5.28 -19.14 -15.23
N LEU A 107 -5.39 -20.46 -15.35
CA LEU A 107 -4.43 -21.28 -16.12
C LEU A 107 -4.30 -20.79 -17.56
N LEU A 108 -5.42 -20.58 -18.26
CA LEU A 108 -5.40 -20.10 -19.65
C LEU A 108 -4.88 -18.66 -19.78
N TYR A 109 -5.04 -17.86 -18.74
CA TYR A 109 -4.45 -16.51 -18.71
C TYR A 109 -2.93 -16.57 -18.57
N LEU A 110 -2.42 -17.44 -17.71
CA LEU A 110 -0.99 -17.59 -17.46
C LEU A 110 -0.27 -18.35 -18.57
N ASP A 111 -0.93 -19.35 -19.15
CA ASP A 111 -0.45 -20.14 -20.28
C ASP A 111 -1.58 -20.35 -21.31
N PRO A 112 -1.64 -19.53 -22.36
CA PRO A 112 -2.67 -19.65 -23.39
C PRO A 112 -2.64 -20.95 -24.17
N LYS A 113 -1.59 -21.76 -24.05
CA LYS A 113 -1.46 -23.09 -24.69
C LYS A 113 -1.91 -24.23 -23.78
N ALA A 114 -2.16 -23.95 -22.49
CA ALA A 114 -2.62 -24.95 -21.55
C ALA A 114 -4.01 -25.46 -21.93
N THR A 115 -4.29 -26.71 -21.60
CA THR A 115 -5.63 -27.31 -21.74
C THR A 115 -6.26 -27.33 -20.35
N ALA A 116 -7.29 -26.52 -20.14
CA ALA A 116 -8.09 -26.59 -18.94
C ALA A 116 -9.13 -27.71 -19.11
N ASN A 117 -8.94 -28.81 -18.39
CA ASN A 117 -9.97 -29.86 -18.27
C ASN A 117 -10.89 -29.47 -17.10
N THR A 118 -12.15 -29.19 -17.40
CA THR A 118 -13.22 -28.98 -16.42
C THR A 118 -13.83 -30.32 -16.00
#